data_a2595f4e27b024f6c2e280960d480bd6
#
_entry.id   a2595f4e27b024f6c2e280960d480bd6
#
_cell.length_a   1.000
_cell.length_b   1.000
_cell.length_c   1.000
_cell.angle_alpha   90.00
_cell.angle_beta   90.00
_cell.angle_gamma   90.00
#
_symmetry.space_group_name_H-M   'P 1'
#
loop_
_entity.id
_entity.type
_entity.pdbx_description
1 polymer ?
#
loop_
_entity_poly.entity_id
_entity_poly.type
_entity_poly.pdbx_seq_one_letter_code
_entity_poly.pdbx_strand_id
1 'polypeptide(L)'
;MFSHRYRYLFIALLALYTFMNTALCNVYFYFNIDIEWYYALATIFAITFFVWEGNRLIKPYLKRKFLTPDKKIRFLSLFFIAGNVIAFISSVAVVYFIGNVLHGYTWAQSSNPFKLNIIYGSLINLFFHLLNAILFFFREYRRHWAEVEELRRFQSQAEIQLVKSQINPHFLFNNLNVLSGMVIKNNPEANHFIEEFSKVYRYILTNQDKELVELKSELDFIQPYIFLLQKRFDEGLKVNFNIPDLYHNWHVVPAALQMLIENAIKHNIVSSQKPLIIEIYTNGNETLVVKNNLQPRKLTEASTKIGLQNIRKRYELISGRDVIITETEEIFEVSLPLLQLN
;
A
#
# COMPACT_ATOMS: atom_id res chain seq x y z
N MET A 1 -8.68 -24.86 15.82
CA MET A 1 -8.33 -25.82 16.86
C MET A 1 -9.37 -26.95 16.91
N PHE A 2 -10.62 -26.71 17.31
CA PHE A 2 -11.65 -27.76 17.55
C PHE A 2 -11.95 -28.70 16.36
N SER A 3 -11.77 -28.27 15.12
CA SER A 3 -12.01 -29.09 13.91
C SER A 3 -10.74 -29.74 13.35
N HIS A 4 -9.68 -29.89 14.15
CA HIS A 4 -8.44 -30.51 13.73
C HIS A 4 -8.61 -32.02 13.48
N ARG A 5 -7.91 -32.59 12.46
CA ARG A 5 -8.03 -34.01 12.09
C ARG A 5 -7.66 -34.97 13.21
N TYR A 6 -6.73 -34.59 14.09
CA TYR A 6 -6.25 -35.41 15.23
C TYR A 6 -6.96 -35.08 16.54
N ARG A 7 -8.16 -34.46 16.49
CA ARG A 7 -8.85 -34.00 17.72
C ARG A 7 -9.11 -35.11 18.75
N TYR A 8 -9.48 -36.29 18.30
CA TYR A 8 -9.76 -37.41 19.21
C TYR A 8 -8.51 -37.91 19.90
N LEU A 9 -7.36 -37.92 19.22
CA LEU A 9 -6.09 -38.22 19.83
C LEU A 9 -5.74 -37.19 20.93
N PHE A 10 -5.95 -35.89 20.67
CA PHE A 10 -5.76 -34.83 21.65
C PHE A 10 -6.67 -35.00 22.87
N ILE A 11 -7.95 -35.34 22.67
CA ILE A 11 -8.91 -35.57 23.73
C ILE A 11 -8.43 -36.75 24.60
N ALA A 12 -8.04 -37.86 23.98
CA ALA A 12 -7.57 -39.06 24.69
C ALA A 12 -6.28 -38.80 25.50
N LEU A 13 -5.29 -38.13 24.90
CA LEU A 13 -4.03 -37.78 25.58
C LEU A 13 -4.25 -36.83 26.73
N LEU A 14 -5.12 -35.81 26.55
CA LEU A 14 -5.43 -34.86 27.60
C LEU A 14 -6.20 -35.51 28.76
N ALA A 15 -7.16 -36.38 28.45
CA ALA A 15 -7.89 -37.11 29.48
C ALA A 15 -6.97 -38.04 30.25
N LEU A 16 -6.07 -38.76 29.58
CA LEU A 16 -5.07 -39.63 30.24
C LEU A 16 -4.11 -38.82 31.09
N TYR A 17 -3.58 -37.71 30.58
CA TYR A 17 -2.72 -36.81 31.35
C TYR A 17 -3.42 -36.30 32.59
N THR A 18 -4.66 -35.85 32.49
CA THR A 18 -5.44 -35.37 33.63
C THR A 18 -5.70 -36.49 34.64
N PHE A 19 -6.07 -37.66 34.18
CA PHE A 19 -6.26 -38.83 35.05
C PHE A 19 -4.99 -39.17 35.81
N MET A 20 -3.84 -39.24 35.17
CA MET A 20 -2.54 -39.50 35.80
C MET A 20 -2.20 -38.47 36.86
N ASN A 21 -2.39 -37.18 36.57
CA ASN A 21 -2.17 -36.11 37.55
C ASN A 21 -3.13 -36.22 38.73
N THR A 22 -4.40 -36.51 38.51
CA THR A 22 -5.42 -36.66 39.54
C THR A 22 -5.08 -37.84 40.45
N ALA A 23 -4.60 -38.97 39.89
CA ALA A 23 -4.17 -40.14 40.64
C ALA A 23 -2.87 -39.87 41.42
N LEU A 24 -1.85 -39.29 40.78
CA LEU A 24 -0.56 -38.98 41.45
C LEU A 24 -0.71 -37.99 42.62
N CYS A 25 -1.62 -37.02 42.48
CA CYS A 25 -1.89 -36.04 43.55
C CYS A 25 -2.88 -36.52 44.60
N ASN A 26 -3.32 -37.77 44.57
CA ASN A 26 -4.31 -38.34 45.48
C ASN A 26 -5.60 -37.48 45.61
N VAL A 27 -6.03 -36.85 44.54
CA VAL A 27 -7.17 -35.89 44.54
C VAL A 27 -8.46 -36.58 45.01
N TYR A 28 -8.71 -37.81 44.62
CA TYR A 28 -9.89 -38.59 45.02
C TYR A 28 -9.95 -38.79 46.54
N PHE A 29 -8.79 -39.03 47.16
CA PHE A 29 -8.70 -39.17 48.64
C PHE A 29 -9.08 -37.85 49.35
N TYR A 30 -8.56 -36.72 48.88
CA TYR A 30 -8.88 -35.40 49.45
C TYR A 30 -10.35 -34.99 49.27
N PHE A 31 -11.00 -35.49 48.24
CA PHE A 31 -12.42 -35.26 48.00
C PHE A 31 -13.33 -36.32 48.61
N ASN A 32 -12.79 -37.30 49.32
CA ASN A 32 -13.53 -38.48 49.84
C ASN A 32 -14.37 -39.17 48.76
N ILE A 33 -13.76 -39.43 47.61
CA ILE A 33 -14.38 -40.10 46.47
C ILE A 33 -13.79 -41.51 46.40
N ASP A 34 -14.63 -42.52 46.64
CA ASP A 34 -14.28 -43.91 46.45
C ASP A 34 -14.83 -44.39 45.11
N ILE A 35 -13.94 -44.52 44.11
CA ILE A 35 -14.30 -44.84 42.73
C ILE A 35 -13.19 -45.67 42.11
N GLU A 36 -13.55 -46.71 41.37
CA GLU A 36 -12.58 -47.51 40.63
C GLU A 36 -11.96 -46.68 39.50
N TRP A 37 -10.67 -46.91 39.25
CA TRP A 37 -9.87 -46.14 38.34
C TRP A 37 -10.47 -46.04 36.90
N TYR A 38 -11.15 -47.10 36.41
CA TYR A 38 -11.75 -47.11 35.07
C TYR A 38 -12.99 -46.20 34.98
N TYR A 39 -13.82 -46.10 36.04
CA TYR A 39 -14.91 -45.12 36.08
C TYR A 39 -14.37 -43.68 36.16
N ALA A 40 -13.31 -43.47 36.93
CA ALA A 40 -12.64 -42.16 37.03
C ALA A 40 -12.08 -41.73 35.66
N LEU A 41 -11.36 -42.62 34.95
CA LEU A 41 -10.83 -42.35 33.63
C LEU A 41 -11.96 -42.10 32.61
N ALA A 42 -13.02 -42.92 32.63
CA ALA A 42 -14.18 -42.76 31.76
C ALA A 42 -14.89 -41.41 31.99
N THR A 43 -15.02 -40.96 33.23
CA THR A 43 -15.62 -39.67 33.55
C THR A 43 -14.80 -38.50 33.01
N ILE A 44 -13.49 -38.52 33.23
CA ILE A 44 -12.58 -37.47 32.72
C ILE A 44 -12.61 -37.43 31.18
N PHE A 45 -12.55 -38.60 30.54
CA PHE A 45 -12.61 -38.71 29.08
C PHE A 45 -13.93 -38.19 28.53
N ALA A 46 -15.07 -38.60 29.10
CA ALA A 46 -16.40 -38.19 28.64
C ALA A 46 -16.59 -36.66 28.78
N ILE A 47 -16.22 -36.06 29.91
CA ILE A 47 -16.31 -34.63 30.15
C ILE A 47 -15.43 -33.91 29.13
N THR A 48 -14.17 -34.31 28.95
CA THR A 48 -13.26 -33.69 27.96
C THR A 48 -13.82 -33.77 26.56
N PHE A 49 -14.38 -34.91 26.19
CA PHE A 49 -15.02 -35.15 24.90
C PHE A 49 -16.23 -34.21 24.65
N PHE A 50 -17.18 -34.16 25.58
CA PHE A 50 -18.37 -33.35 25.45
C PHE A 50 -18.07 -31.85 25.47
N VAL A 51 -17.12 -31.41 26.31
CA VAL A 51 -16.67 -30.01 26.31
C VAL A 51 -16.03 -29.66 24.97
N TRP A 52 -15.17 -30.52 24.41
CA TRP A 52 -14.55 -30.30 23.12
C TRP A 52 -15.57 -30.25 21.98
N GLU A 53 -16.39 -31.26 21.83
CA GLU A 53 -17.38 -31.37 20.75
C GLU A 53 -18.46 -30.30 20.86
N GLY A 54 -18.92 -29.95 22.07
CA GLY A 54 -19.87 -28.87 22.31
C GLY A 54 -19.32 -27.53 21.86
N ASN A 55 -18.06 -27.22 22.20
CA ASN A 55 -17.39 -26.01 21.72
C ASN A 55 -17.18 -26.03 20.20
N ARG A 56 -16.90 -27.21 19.62
CA ARG A 56 -16.78 -27.35 18.16
C ARG A 56 -18.08 -27.02 17.43
N LEU A 57 -19.20 -27.50 17.95
CA LEU A 57 -20.53 -27.29 17.35
C LEU A 57 -21.02 -25.85 17.48
N ILE A 58 -20.82 -25.21 18.65
CA ILE A 58 -21.34 -23.85 18.90
C ILE A 58 -20.49 -22.75 18.25
N LYS A 59 -19.18 -22.98 18.08
CA LYS A 59 -18.24 -21.98 17.53
C LYS A 59 -18.63 -21.39 16.18
N PRO A 60 -18.99 -22.17 15.13
CA PRO A 60 -19.34 -21.61 13.82
C PRO A 60 -20.61 -20.76 13.88
N TYR A 61 -21.60 -21.15 14.71
CA TYR A 61 -22.81 -20.38 14.91
C TYR A 61 -22.52 -19.00 15.56
N LEU A 62 -21.77 -18.99 16.66
CA LEU A 62 -21.39 -17.74 17.32
C LEU A 62 -20.48 -16.87 16.43
N LYS A 63 -19.58 -17.49 15.70
CA LYS A 63 -18.72 -16.78 14.75
C LYS A 63 -19.54 -16.06 13.69
N ARG A 64 -20.50 -16.73 13.07
CA ARG A 64 -21.37 -16.14 12.04
C ARG A 64 -22.20 -14.96 12.58
N LYS A 65 -22.68 -15.06 13.82
CA LYS A 65 -23.60 -14.08 14.40
C LYS A 65 -22.90 -12.89 15.06
N PHE A 66 -21.74 -13.08 15.66
CA PHE A 66 -21.10 -12.10 16.56
C PHE A 66 -19.68 -11.67 16.16
N LEU A 67 -19.02 -12.37 15.22
CA LEU A 67 -17.66 -11.98 14.83
C LEU A 67 -17.73 -10.91 13.72
N THR A 68 -17.60 -9.66 14.15
CA THR A 68 -17.34 -8.50 13.27
C THR A 68 -15.97 -7.91 13.59
N PRO A 69 -15.35 -7.12 12.69
CA PRO A 69 -14.03 -6.53 12.93
C PRO A 69 -13.94 -5.81 14.29
N ASP A 70 -14.99 -5.07 14.66
CA ASP A 70 -15.02 -4.23 15.87
C ASP A 70 -15.44 -4.98 17.14
N LYS A 71 -15.97 -6.22 17.02
CA LYS A 71 -16.55 -6.96 18.15
C LYS A 71 -15.85 -8.29 18.46
N LYS A 72 -14.55 -8.38 18.12
CA LYS A 72 -13.75 -9.60 18.33
C LYS A 72 -13.73 -10.07 19.79
N ILE A 73 -13.52 -9.14 20.72
CA ILE A 73 -13.52 -9.44 22.16
C ILE A 73 -14.89 -9.95 22.62
N ARG A 74 -15.98 -9.30 22.18
CA ARG A 74 -17.34 -9.72 22.48
C ARG A 74 -17.62 -11.15 22.00
N PHE A 75 -17.17 -11.49 20.79
CA PHE A 75 -17.27 -12.88 20.29
C PHE A 75 -16.53 -13.87 21.20
N LEU A 76 -15.27 -13.57 21.57
CA LEU A 76 -14.48 -14.45 22.43
C LEU A 76 -15.12 -14.62 23.82
N SER A 77 -15.62 -13.54 24.42
CA SER A 77 -16.32 -13.58 25.71
C SER A 77 -17.61 -14.41 25.66
N LEU A 78 -18.45 -14.21 24.66
CA LEU A 78 -19.66 -14.98 24.47
C LEU A 78 -19.37 -16.46 24.21
N PHE A 79 -18.33 -16.74 23.44
CA PHE A 79 -17.90 -18.11 23.18
C PHE A 79 -17.37 -18.80 24.46
N PHE A 80 -16.62 -18.07 25.30
CA PHE A 80 -16.16 -18.57 26.60
C PHE A 80 -17.35 -18.86 27.55
N ILE A 81 -18.31 -17.95 27.69
CA ILE A 81 -19.50 -18.12 28.50
C ILE A 81 -20.30 -19.35 28.04
N ALA A 82 -20.56 -19.46 26.75
CA ALA A 82 -21.26 -20.60 26.19
C ALA A 82 -20.51 -21.92 26.45
N GLY A 83 -19.19 -21.92 26.32
CA GLY A 83 -18.34 -23.06 26.65
C GLY A 83 -18.42 -23.48 28.14
N ASN A 84 -18.50 -22.51 29.06
CA ASN A 84 -18.70 -22.80 30.46
C ASN A 84 -20.06 -23.43 30.75
N VAL A 85 -21.10 -22.99 30.10
CA VAL A 85 -22.44 -23.63 30.21
C VAL A 85 -22.39 -25.07 29.71
N ILE A 86 -21.71 -25.30 28.56
CA ILE A 86 -21.51 -26.67 28.04
C ILE A 86 -20.71 -27.52 29.02
N ALA A 87 -19.63 -26.98 29.59
CA ALA A 87 -18.78 -27.69 30.54
C ALA A 87 -19.58 -28.08 31.84
N PHE A 88 -20.37 -27.15 32.35
CA PHE A 88 -21.24 -27.39 33.47
C PHE A 88 -22.27 -28.51 33.20
N ILE A 89 -23.02 -28.41 32.12
CA ILE A 89 -24.03 -29.40 31.73
C ILE A 89 -23.38 -30.77 31.50
N SER A 90 -22.24 -30.81 30.81
CA SER A 90 -21.50 -32.04 30.53
C SER A 90 -20.99 -32.68 31.80
N SER A 91 -20.43 -31.91 32.76
CA SER A 91 -19.94 -32.43 34.04
C SER A 91 -21.09 -33.00 34.86
N VAL A 92 -22.21 -32.30 35.00
CA VAL A 92 -23.39 -32.77 35.72
C VAL A 92 -23.94 -34.04 35.10
N ALA A 93 -24.14 -34.06 33.78
CA ALA A 93 -24.72 -35.22 33.10
C ALA A 93 -23.84 -36.47 33.19
N VAL A 94 -22.52 -36.32 33.00
CA VAL A 94 -21.56 -37.44 33.03
C VAL A 94 -21.42 -38.01 34.45
N VAL A 95 -21.31 -37.13 35.47
CA VAL A 95 -21.21 -37.57 36.88
C VAL A 95 -22.51 -38.25 37.31
N TYR A 96 -23.67 -37.71 36.97
CA TYR A 96 -24.95 -38.32 37.23
C TYR A 96 -25.04 -39.73 36.60
N PHE A 97 -24.70 -39.84 35.32
CA PHE A 97 -24.81 -41.12 34.62
C PHE A 97 -23.82 -42.15 35.13
N ILE A 98 -22.53 -41.83 35.29
CA ILE A 98 -21.50 -42.79 35.74
C ILE A 98 -21.63 -43.06 37.26
N GLY A 99 -21.81 -42.03 38.07
CA GLY A 99 -21.86 -42.16 39.51
C GLY A 99 -23.18 -42.77 40.00
N ASN A 100 -24.32 -42.14 39.64
CA ASN A 100 -25.62 -42.55 40.18
C ASN A 100 -26.23 -43.74 39.43
N VAL A 101 -26.13 -43.79 38.08
CA VAL A 101 -26.75 -44.85 37.29
C VAL A 101 -25.89 -46.11 37.20
N LEU A 102 -24.59 -45.98 36.91
CA LEU A 102 -23.71 -47.12 36.70
C LEU A 102 -23.09 -47.64 38.01
N HIS A 103 -22.61 -46.72 38.86
CA HIS A 103 -21.96 -47.08 40.11
C HIS A 103 -22.93 -47.21 41.32
N GLY A 104 -24.14 -46.64 41.19
CA GLY A 104 -25.16 -46.74 42.23
C GLY A 104 -25.00 -45.78 43.41
N TYR A 105 -24.29 -44.66 43.25
CA TYR A 105 -24.14 -43.62 44.29
C TYR A 105 -25.49 -43.02 44.66
N THR A 106 -25.65 -42.75 45.94
CA THR A 106 -26.72 -41.89 46.44
C THR A 106 -26.40 -40.41 46.17
N TRP A 107 -27.43 -39.56 46.23
CA TRP A 107 -27.22 -38.11 46.05
C TRP A 107 -26.21 -37.51 47.01
N ALA A 108 -26.18 -37.98 48.28
CA ALA A 108 -25.21 -37.54 49.27
C ALA A 108 -23.77 -37.88 48.88
N GLN A 109 -23.54 -39.08 48.36
CA GLN A 109 -22.23 -39.55 47.88
C GLN A 109 -21.78 -38.83 46.61
N SER A 110 -22.72 -38.39 45.78
CA SER A 110 -22.43 -37.70 44.50
C SER A 110 -22.01 -36.25 44.68
N SER A 111 -22.21 -35.62 45.85
CA SER A 111 -21.90 -34.20 46.09
C SER A 111 -20.45 -33.82 45.80
N ASN A 112 -19.49 -34.60 46.28
CA ASN A 112 -18.06 -34.31 46.05
C ASN A 112 -17.63 -34.64 44.61
N PRO A 113 -18.02 -35.76 43.97
CA PRO A 113 -17.86 -35.98 42.53
C PRO A 113 -18.39 -34.83 41.66
N PHE A 114 -19.57 -34.28 41.94
CA PHE A 114 -20.09 -33.12 41.19
C PHE A 114 -19.18 -31.90 41.34
N LYS A 115 -18.79 -31.53 42.57
CA LYS A 115 -17.91 -30.35 42.80
C LYS A 115 -16.59 -30.50 42.04
N LEU A 116 -15.91 -31.66 42.21
CA LEU A 116 -14.63 -31.92 41.55
C LEU A 116 -14.74 -31.82 40.00
N ASN A 117 -15.75 -32.46 39.43
CA ASN A 117 -15.87 -32.54 37.97
C ASN A 117 -16.40 -31.23 37.35
N ILE A 118 -17.19 -30.41 38.06
CA ILE A 118 -17.56 -29.05 37.64
C ILE A 118 -16.30 -28.16 37.59
N ILE A 119 -15.45 -28.23 38.62
CA ILE A 119 -14.15 -27.52 38.63
C ILE A 119 -13.28 -27.98 37.46
N TYR A 120 -13.15 -29.30 37.27
CA TYR A 120 -12.39 -29.87 36.16
C TYR A 120 -12.92 -29.44 34.80
N GLY A 121 -14.24 -29.56 34.56
CA GLY A 121 -14.85 -29.14 33.29
C GLY A 121 -14.66 -27.65 33.00
N SER A 122 -14.73 -26.81 34.03
CA SER A 122 -14.47 -25.37 33.92
C SER A 122 -13.00 -25.05 33.60
N LEU A 123 -12.05 -25.74 34.23
CA LEU A 123 -10.62 -25.55 33.96
C LEU A 123 -10.23 -26.04 32.58
N ILE A 124 -10.75 -27.18 32.11
CA ILE A 124 -10.49 -27.67 30.78
C ILE A 124 -11.09 -26.75 29.70
N ASN A 125 -12.28 -26.20 29.97
CA ASN A 125 -12.89 -25.20 29.09
C ASN A 125 -12.06 -23.91 29.03
N LEU A 126 -11.60 -23.40 30.17
CA LEU A 126 -10.70 -22.25 30.26
C LEU A 126 -9.44 -22.47 29.41
N PHE A 127 -8.78 -23.63 29.61
CA PHE A 127 -7.60 -24.00 28.84
C PHE A 127 -7.87 -23.98 27.33
N PHE A 128 -8.97 -24.58 26.87
CA PHE A 128 -9.33 -24.58 25.46
C PHE A 128 -9.59 -23.18 24.91
N HIS A 129 -10.24 -22.32 25.68
CA HIS A 129 -10.53 -20.96 25.28
C HIS A 129 -9.31 -20.07 25.26
N LEU A 130 -8.39 -20.20 26.22
CA LEU A 130 -7.10 -19.50 26.23
C LEU A 130 -6.29 -19.88 24.98
N LEU A 131 -6.15 -21.18 24.70
CA LEU A 131 -5.44 -21.65 23.52
C LEU A 131 -6.12 -21.16 22.21
N ASN A 132 -7.45 -21.21 22.17
CA ASN A 132 -8.19 -20.69 21.02
C ASN A 132 -8.02 -19.18 20.84
N ALA A 133 -7.98 -18.40 21.93
CA ALA A 133 -7.75 -16.96 21.90
C ALA A 133 -6.34 -16.63 21.42
N ILE A 134 -5.31 -17.32 21.93
CA ILE A 134 -3.92 -17.16 21.47
C ILE A 134 -3.82 -17.43 19.94
N LEU A 135 -4.37 -18.56 19.48
CA LEU A 135 -4.35 -18.91 18.04
C LEU A 135 -5.16 -17.92 17.19
N PHE A 136 -6.23 -17.36 17.75
CA PHE A 136 -7.03 -16.35 17.06
C PHE A 136 -6.24 -15.05 16.89
N PHE A 137 -5.68 -14.50 17.95
CA PHE A 137 -4.89 -13.26 17.90
C PHE A 137 -3.59 -13.43 17.11
N PHE A 138 -2.94 -14.59 17.19
CA PHE A 138 -1.73 -14.86 16.41
C PHE A 138 -2.02 -14.84 14.90
N ARG A 139 -3.15 -15.42 14.46
CA ARG A 139 -3.58 -15.36 13.05
C ARG A 139 -3.92 -13.95 12.61
N GLU A 140 -4.60 -13.19 13.46
CA GLU A 140 -4.97 -11.81 13.20
C GLU A 140 -3.72 -10.93 13.08
N TYR A 141 -2.77 -11.08 14.02
CA TYR A 141 -1.49 -10.40 13.98
C TYR A 141 -0.72 -10.67 12.68
N ARG A 142 -0.60 -11.93 12.28
CA ARG A 142 0.07 -12.30 11.01
C ARG A 142 -0.61 -11.69 9.80
N ARG A 143 -1.94 -11.62 9.80
CA ARG A 143 -2.69 -11.01 8.72
C ARG A 143 -2.41 -9.50 8.61
N HIS A 144 -2.50 -8.79 9.73
CA HIS A 144 -2.18 -7.36 9.75
C HIS A 144 -0.73 -7.07 9.35
N TRP A 145 0.19 -7.94 9.79
CA TRP A 145 1.59 -7.79 9.40
C TRP A 145 1.81 -7.94 7.90
N ALA A 146 1.14 -8.90 7.27
CA ALA A 146 1.18 -9.08 5.83
C ALA A 146 0.59 -7.89 5.06
N GLU A 147 -0.53 -7.33 5.54
CA GLU A 147 -1.17 -6.13 4.96
C GLU A 147 -0.23 -4.90 5.04
N VAL A 148 0.43 -4.69 6.18
CA VAL A 148 1.41 -3.58 6.37
C VAL A 148 2.61 -3.75 5.45
N GLU A 149 3.14 -4.97 5.32
CA GLU A 149 4.28 -5.25 4.44
C GLU A 149 3.94 -5.03 2.96
N GLU A 150 2.74 -5.40 2.54
CA GLU A 150 2.25 -5.15 1.19
C GLU A 150 2.15 -3.64 0.90
N LEU A 151 1.59 -2.86 1.83
CA LEU A 151 1.52 -1.40 1.71
C LEU A 151 2.91 -0.76 1.62
N ARG A 152 3.88 -1.20 2.42
CA ARG A 152 5.27 -0.73 2.34
C ARG A 152 5.91 -1.02 0.98
N ARG A 153 5.69 -2.22 0.44
CA ARG A 153 6.18 -2.57 -0.91
C ARG A 153 5.56 -1.67 -1.97
N PHE A 154 4.26 -1.43 -1.87
CA PHE A 154 3.56 -0.54 -2.80
C PHE A 154 4.09 0.89 -2.75
N GLN A 155 4.32 1.42 -1.54
CA GLN A 155 4.93 2.73 -1.33
C GLN A 155 6.33 2.81 -1.94
N SER A 156 7.20 1.83 -1.65
CA SER A 156 8.56 1.80 -2.20
C SER A 156 8.57 1.70 -3.73
N GLN A 157 7.66 0.91 -4.32
CA GLN A 157 7.52 0.84 -5.77
C GLN A 157 7.05 2.17 -6.38
N ALA A 158 6.12 2.86 -5.71
CA ALA A 158 5.67 4.18 -6.14
C ALA A 158 6.79 5.21 -6.08
N GLU A 159 7.61 5.21 -5.02
CA GLU A 159 8.79 6.08 -4.89
C GLU A 159 9.82 5.81 -6.00
N ILE A 160 10.14 4.53 -6.27
CA ILE A 160 11.05 4.15 -7.37
C ILE A 160 10.48 4.60 -8.72
N GLN A 161 9.16 4.47 -8.93
CA GLN A 161 8.52 4.90 -10.16
C GLN A 161 8.55 6.42 -10.33
N LEU A 162 8.36 7.17 -9.23
CA LEU A 162 8.54 8.62 -9.21
C LEU A 162 9.97 9.01 -9.62
N VAL A 163 10.99 8.44 -8.99
CA VAL A 163 12.39 8.69 -9.32
C VAL A 163 12.70 8.33 -10.79
N LYS A 164 12.20 7.19 -11.28
CA LYS A 164 12.37 6.81 -12.70
C LYS A 164 11.67 7.76 -13.68
N SER A 165 10.52 8.31 -13.30
CA SER A 165 9.79 9.26 -14.15
C SER A 165 10.46 10.62 -14.24
N GLN A 166 11.30 10.98 -13.26
CA GLN A 166 12.07 12.22 -13.19
C GLN A 166 13.23 12.26 -14.21
N ILE A 167 13.77 11.09 -14.53
CA ILE A 167 14.75 10.94 -15.62
C ILE A 167 13.97 10.62 -16.88
N ASN A 168 13.78 11.58 -17.79
CA ASN A 168 13.18 11.30 -19.10
C ASN A 168 14.09 10.33 -19.88
N PRO A 169 13.83 8.99 -19.90
CA PRO A 169 14.77 8.04 -20.48
C PRO A 169 14.95 8.27 -21.99
N HIS A 170 13.89 8.71 -22.66
CA HIS A 170 13.92 8.98 -24.08
C HIS A 170 14.80 10.21 -24.41
N PHE A 171 14.75 11.26 -23.58
CA PHE A 171 15.64 12.41 -23.73
C PHE A 171 17.11 12.00 -23.49
N LEU A 172 17.37 11.20 -22.45
CA LEU A 172 18.71 10.68 -22.14
C LEU A 172 19.28 9.88 -23.31
N PHE A 173 18.56 8.86 -23.78
CA PHE A 173 19.05 8.01 -24.89
C PHE A 173 19.26 8.79 -26.19
N ASN A 174 18.37 9.72 -26.52
CA ASN A 174 18.51 10.54 -27.70
C ASN A 174 19.76 11.42 -27.66
N ASN A 175 20.05 12.05 -26.54
CA ASN A 175 21.26 12.88 -26.40
C ASN A 175 22.54 12.04 -26.36
N LEU A 176 22.54 10.86 -25.74
CA LEU A 176 23.67 9.93 -25.77
C LEU A 176 23.98 9.45 -27.21
N ASN A 177 22.95 9.22 -28.03
CA ASN A 177 23.13 8.85 -29.43
C ASN A 177 23.76 10.00 -30.25
N VAL A 178 23.31 11.24 -30.03
CA VAL A 178 23.92 12.43 -30.67
C VAL A 178 25.38 12.56 -30.26
N LEU A 179 25.66 12.49 -28.95
CA LEU A 179 27.01 12.56 -28.42
C LEU A 179 27.91 11.46 -28.99
N SER A 180 27.45 10.21 -29.04
CA SER A 180 28.18 9.10 -29.64
C SER A 180 28.57 9.39 -31.11
N GLY A 181 27.61 9.94 -31.88
CA GLY A 181 27.89 10.37 -33.27
C GLY A 181 28.91 11.50 -33.37
N MET A 182 28.92 12.45 -32.43
CA MET A 182 29.92 13.53 -32.37
C MET A 182 31.31 12.98 -32.01
N VAL A 183 31.42 12.06 -31.05
CA VAL A 183 32.70 11.45 -30.63
C VAL A 183 33.29 10.63 -31.78
N ILE A 184 32.52 9.82 -32.48
CA ILE A 184 32.98 9.01 -33.61
C ILE A 184 33.53 9.91 -34.74
N LYS A 185 32.92 11.07 -34.95
CA LYS A 185 33.34 12.06 -35.97
C LYS A 185 34.46 12.98 -35.47
N ASN A 186 35.03 12.77 -34.30
CA ASN A 186 36.00 13.67 -33.65
C ASN A 186 35.53 15.15 -33.65
N ASN A 187 34.23 15.39 -33.41
CA ASN A 187 33.68 16.74 -33.40
C ASN A 187 34.22 17.50 -32.17
N PRO A 188 34.85 18.66 -32.31
CA PRO A 188 35.41 19.43 -31.20
C PRO A 188 34.33 19.97 -30.25
N GLU A 189 33.06 20.05 -30.69
CA GLU A 189 31.95 20.49 -29.85
C GLU A 189 31.42 19.38 -28.87
N ALA A 190 31.94 18.14 -28.94
CA ALA A 190 31.47 17.07 -28.09
C ALA A 190 31.61 17.40 -26.60
N ASN A 191 32.71 18.03 -26.18
CA ASN A 191 32.91 18.46 -24.80
C ASN A 191 31.88 19.54 -24.40
N HIS A 192 31.63 20.52 -25.25
CA HIS A 192 30.59 21.53 -24.98
C HIS A 192 29.21 20.92 -24.88
N PHE A 193 28.90 19.92 -25.72
CA PHE A 193 27.64 19.18 -25.64
C PHE A 193 27.49 18.48 -24.28
N ILE A 194 28.55 17.86 -23.73
CA ILE A 194 28.52 17.22 -22.41
C ILE A 194 28.29 18.25 -21.30
N GLU A 195 28.92 19.42 -21.39
CA GLU A 195 28.73 20.51 -20.42
C GLU A 195 27.28 21.00 -20.38
N GLU A 196 26.70 21.28 -21.54
CA GLU A 196 25.31 21.74 -21.66
C GLU A 196 24.31 20.66 -21.22
N PHE A 197 24.56 19.39 -21.57
CA PHE A 197 23.78 18.26 -21.11
C PHE A 197 23.82 18.12 -19.58
N SER A 198 24.98 18.30 -18.96
CA SER A 198 25.14 18.27 -17.50
C SER A 198 24.37 19.40 -16.82
N LYS A 199 24.36 20.62 -17.40
CA LYS A 199 23.57 21.76 -16.88
C LYS A 199 22.07 21.45 -16.89
N VAL A 200 21.56 20.88 -17.98
CA VAL A 200 20.14 20.49 -18.11
C VAL A 200 19.77 19.48 -17.01
N TYR A 201 20.53 18.40 -16.84
CA TYR A 201 20.22 17.40 -15.82
C TYR A 201 20.33 17.93 -14.40
N ARG A 202 21.32 18.77 -14.12
CA ARG A 202 21.47 19.41 -12.81
C ARG A 202 20.24 20.26 -12.48
N TYR A 203 19.77 21.07 -13.42
CA TYR A 203 18.57 21.88 -13.22
C TYR A 203 17.33 21.02 -12.91
N ILE A 204 17.10 19.98 -13.70
CA ILE A 204 15.96 19.08 -13.51
C ILE A 204 16.01 18.47 -12.09
N LEU A 205 17.16 17.93 -11.67
CA LEU A 205 17.31 17.27 -10.37
C LEU A 205 17.18 18.22 -9.17
N THR A 206 17.58 19.51 -9.33
CA THR A 206 17.57 20.46 -8.21
C THR A 206 16.28 21.26 -8.08
N ASN A 207 15.46 21.38 -9.13
CA ASN A 207 14.28 22.23 -9.13
C ASN A 207 12.94 21.48 -9.25
N GLN A 208 12.96 20.16 -9.39
CA GLN A 208 11.74 19.35 -9.57
C GLN A 208 10.75 19.42 -8.39
N ASP A 209 11.26 19.57 -7.17
CA ASP A 209 10.45 19.63 -5.94
C ASP A 209 10.01 21.06 -5.58
N LYS A 210 10.47 22.05 -6.34
CA LYS A 210 10.07 23.43 -6.14
C LYS A 210 8.68 23.68 -6.73
N GLU A 211 7.88 24.47 -6.05
CA GLU A 211 6.59 24.90 -6.57
C GLU A 211 6.76 25.96 -7.66
N LEU A 212 7.66 26.91 -7.44
CA LEU A 212 7.97 28.02 -8.34
C LEU A 212 9.48 28.25 -8.44
N VAL A 213 9.93 28.79 -9.56
CA VAL A 213 11.31 29.27 -9.80
C VAL A 213 11.27 30.66 -10.47
N GLU A 214 12.32 31.43 -10.30
CA GLU A 214 12.48 32.68 -11.02
C GLU A 214 12.53 32.42 -12.55
N LEU A 215 11.89 33.28 -13.34
CA LEU A 215 11.90 33.18 -14.78
C LEU A 215 13.33 33.19 -15.33
N LYS A 216 14.22 33.98 -14.75
CA LYS A 216 15.65 33.95 -15.09
C LYS A 216 16.26 32.57 -14.99
N SER A 217 16.00 31.86 -13.89
CA SER A 217 16.50 30.48 -13.68
C SER A 217 15.95 29.49 -14.71
N GLU A 218 14.68 29.66 -15.11
CA GLU A 218 14.05 28.86 -16.18
C GLU A 218 14.66 29.19 -17.57
N LEU A 219 14.98 30.46 -17.81
CA LEU A 219 15.65 30.89 -19.05
C LEU A 219 17.10 30.42 -19.11
N ASP A 220 17.85 30.48 -18.02
CA ASP A 220 19.22 29.96 -17.94
C ASP A 220 19.28 28.43 -18.16
N PHE A 221 18.21 27.72 -17.80
CA PHE A 221 18.07 26.29 -18.04
C PHE A 221 17.65 25.98 -19.49
N ILE A 222 16.73 26.76 -20.06
CA ILE A 222 16.15 26.42 -21.36
C ILE A 222 17.14 26.67 -22.52
N GLN A 223 18.12 27.57 -22.35
CA GLN A 223 19.17 27.79 -23.36
C GLN A 223 20.01 26.54 -23.63
N PRO A 224 20.67 25.91 -22.63
CA PRO A 224 21.31 24.62 -22.77
C PRO A 224 20.40 23.53 -23.39
N TYR A 225 19.15 23.48 -22.96
CA TYR A 225 18.17 22.51 -23.45
C TYR A 225 17.91 22.69 -24.96
N ILE A 226 17.73 23.93 -25.44
CA ILE A 226 17.54 24.25 -26.85
C ILE A 226 18.79 23.92 -27.65
N PHE A 227 19.98 24.20 -27.13
CA PHE A 227 21.23 23.83 -27.81
C PHE A 227 21.29 22.31 -28.07
N LEU A 228 20.94 21.47 -27.09
CA LEU A 228 20.90 20.01 -27.27
C LEU A 228 19.89 19.59 -28.32
N LEU A 229 18.70 20.22 -28.35
CA LEU A 229 17.68 19.97 -29.38
C LEU A 229 18.14 20.39 -30.78
N GLN A 230 18.79 21.54 -30.89
CA GLN A 230 19.31 22.02 -32.17
C GLN A 230 20.39 21.09 -32.74
N LYS A 231 21.26 20.51 -31.89
CA LYS A 231 22.22 19.47 -32.32
C LYS A 231 21.55 18.19 -32.84
N ARG A 232 20.28 17.95 -32.43
CA ARG A 232 19.50 16.81 -32.88
C ARG A 232 18.70 17.09 -34.13
N PHE A 233 18.12 18.29 -34.24
CA PHE A 233 17.17 18.67 -35.31
C PHE A 233 17.78 19.61 -36.35
N ASP A 234 19.02 20.06 -36.11
CA ASP A 234 19.76 20.97 -36.97
C ASP A 234 18.93 22.23 -37.29
N GLU A 235 18.90 22.67 -38.53
CA GLU A 235 18.12 23.83 -38.96
C GLU A 235 16.59 23.64 -38.93
N GLY A 236 16.12 22.46 -38.59
CA GLY A 236 14.71 22.14 -38.50
C GLY A 236 14.02 22.77 -37.27
N LEU A 237 14.76 23.24 -36.25
CA LEU A 237 14.21 23.85 -35.02
C LEU A 237 14.77 25.26 -34.85
N LYS A 238 13.86 26.25 -34.81
CA LYS A 238 14.20 27.66 -34.53
C LYS A 238 13.43 28.11 -33.26
N VAL A 239 14.15 28.65 -32.27
CA VAL A 239 13.54 29.18 -31.05
C VAL A 239 13.99 30.62 -30.86
N ASN A 240 13.02 31.52 -30.76
CA ASN A 240 13.24 32.96 -30.60
C ASN A 240 12.72 33.45 -29.26
N PHE A 241 13.48 34.29 -28.59
CA PHE A 241 13.13 34.88 -27.31
C PHE A 241 12.93 36.40 -27.44
N ASN A 242 11.87 36.91 -26.85
CA ASN A 242 11.62 38.34 -26.67
C ASN A 242 11.03 38.60 -25.30
N ILE A 243 11.90 38.53 -24.27
CA ILE A 243 11.54 38.66 -22.85
C ILE A 243 12.36 39.81 -22.24
N PRO A 244 11.72 40.92 -21.90
CA PRO A 244 12.40 42.04 -21.21
C PRO A 244 12.93 41.64 -19.83
N ASP A 245 14.08 42.18 -19.43
CA ASP A 245 14.76 41.89 -18.19
C ASP A 245 13.91 42.16 -16.95
N LEU A 246 12.95 43.07 -17.05
CA LEU A 246 12.03 43.45 -15.95
C LEU A 246 11.20 42.21 -15.44
N TYR A 247 11.01 41.19 -16.27
CA TYR A 247 10.28 39.97 -15.90
C TYR A 247 11.18 38.88 -15.32
N HIS A 248 12.51 39.02 -15.32
CA HIS A 248 13.44 37.97 -14.91
C HIS A 248 13.25 37.52 -13.44
N ASN A 249 12.84 38.43 -12.55
CA ASN A 249 12.59 38.17 -11.14
C ASN A 249 11.15 37.64 -10.85
N TRP A 250 10.32 37.53 -11.89
CA TRP A 250 9.01 36.91 -11.77
C TRP A 250 9.13 35.40 -11.75
N HIS A 251 8.09 34.72 -11.27
CA HIS A 251 8.14 33.28 -11.03
C HIS A 251 7.24 32.52 -11.99
N VAL A 252 7.69 31.32 -12.31
CA VAL A 252 6.98 30.35 -13.17
C VAL A 252 7.08 28.95 -12.55
N VAL A 253 6.21 28.04 -13.00
CA VAL A 253 6.31 26.61 -12.62
C VAL A 253 7.58 26.03 -13.26
N PRO A 254 8.44 25.30 -12.49
CA PRO A 254 9.67 24.71 -13.00
C PRO A 254 9.44 23.81 -14.21
N ALA A 255 10.35 23.85 -15.19
CA ALA A 255 10.33 23.09 -16.42
C ALA A 255 9.08 23.33 -17.32
N ALA A 256 8.35 24.44 -17.10
CA ALA A 256 7.18 24.77 -17.92
C ALA A 256 7.58 25.04 -19.36
N LEU A 257 8.65 25.81 -19.60
CA LEU A 257 9.16 26.08 -20.94
C LEU A 257 9.62 24.78 -21.64
N GLN A 258 10.34 23.90 -20.93
CA GLN A 258 10.73 22.60 -21.46
C GLN A 258 9.52 21.79 -21.94
N MET A 259 8.49 21.66 -21.08
CA MET A 259 7.29 20.89 -21.41
C MET A 259 6.56 21.45 -22.62
N LEU A 260 6.50 22.78 -22.79
CA LEU A 260 5.87 23.41 -23.94
C LEU A 260 6.67 23.23 -25.25
N ILE A 261 8.00 23.31 -25.16
CA ILE A 261 8.89 23.04 -26.32
C ILE A 261 8.80 21.56 -26.71
N GLU A 262 8.84 20.63 -25.73
CA GLU A 262 8.64 19.20 -25.99
C GLU A 262 7.28 18.92 -26.63
N ASN A 263 6.23 19.59 -26.17
CA ASN A 263 4.90 19.48 -26.74
C ASN A 263 4.88 19.93 -28.21
N ALA A 264 5.50 21.09 -28.53
CA ALA A 264 5.61 21.59 -29.88
C ALA A 264 6.35 20.60 -30.80
N ILE A 265 7.50 20.05 -30.36
CA ILE A 265 8.29 19.07 -31.13
C ILE A 265 7.53 17.74 -31.30
N LYS A 266 6.83 17.29 -30.27
CA LYS A 266 6.09 16.02 -30.32
C LYS A 266 4.94 16.03 -31.32
N HIS A 267 4.24 17.14 -31.41
CA HIS A 267 3.03 17.25 -32.20
C HIS A 267 3.24 17.77 -33.62
N ASN A 268 4.44 18.29 -33.95
CA ASN A 268 4.74 18.84 -35.25
C ASN A 268 5.85 18.08 -35.99
N ILE A 269 5.87 18.21 -37.29
CA ILE A 269 6.98 17.77 -38.12
C ILE A 269 8.12 18.78 -37.97
N VAL A 270 9.32 18.29 -37.68
CA VAL A 270 10.53 19.10 -37.55
C VAL A 270 11.48 18.70 -38.67
N SER A 271 11.69 19.59 -39.65
CA SER A 271 12.60 19.35 -40.77
C SER A 271 13.23 20.64 -41.26
N SER A 272 14.41 20.57 -41.88
CA SER A 272 15.09 21.74 -42.43
C SER A 272 14.30 22.40 -43.60
N GLN A 273 13.45 21.64 -44.31
CA GLN A 273 12.60 22.18 -45.38
C GLN A 273 11.39 22.95 -44.87
N LYS A 274 10.85 22.53 -43.72
CA LYS A 274 9.77 23.20 -42.98
C LYS A 274 10.17 23.29 -41.50
N PRO A 275 10.88 24.37 -41.14
CA PRO A 275 11.32 24.52 -39.73
C PRO A 275 10.14 24.70 -38.77
N LEU A 276 10.23 24.05 -37.62
CA LEU A 276 9.38 24.36 -36.48
C LEU A 276 9.91 25.63 -35.82
N ILE A 277 9.10 26.68 -35.82
CA ILE A 277 9.44 27.97 -35.22
C ILE A 277 8.70 28.10 -33.92
N ILE A 278 9.43 28.29 -32.81
CA ILE A 278 8.89 28.52 -31.47
C ILE A 278 9.28 29.95 -31.06
N GLU A 279 8.28 30.71 -30.66
CA GLU A 279 8.44 32.09 -30.19
C GLU A 279 8.08 32.12 -28.67
N ILE A 280 8.99 32.64 -27.84
CA ILE A 280 8.80 32.76 -26.39
C ILE A 280 8.93 34.24 -26.04
N TYR A 281 7.83 34.83 -25.58
CA TYR A 281 7.77 36.28 -25.35
C TYR A 281 6.81 36.61 -24.19
N THR A 282 6.89 37.87 -23.72
CA THR A 282 5.91 38.42 -22.79
C THR A 282 4.98 39.39 -23.50
N ASN A 283 3.69 39.34 -23.20
CA ASN A 283 2.68 40.17 -23.87
C ASN A 283 2.33 41.46 -23.11
N GLY A 284 3.10 41.85 -22.12
CA GLY A 284 2.84 43.07 -21.30
C GLY A 284 1.76 42.91 -20.24
N ASN A 285 0.99 41.80 -20.24
CA ASN A 285 -0.08 41.52 -19.27
C ASN A 285 0.36 40.48 -18.20
N GLU A 286 1.61 40.58 -17.75
CA GLU A 286 2.16 39.61 -16.76
C GLU A 286 2.05 38.15 -17.22
N THR A 287 2.20 37.92 -18.51
CA THR A 287 2.01 36.61 -19.11
C THR A 287 3.20 36.23 -19.98
N LEU A 288 3.74 35.05 -19.79
CA LEU A 288 4.73 34.41 -20.64
C LEU A 288 4.03 33.58 -21.67
N VAL A 289 4.28 33.88 -22.95
CA VAL A 289 3.64 33.22 -24.09
C VAL A 289 4.64 32.34 -24.80
N VAL A 290 4.23 31.10 -25.07
CA VAL A 290 4.96 30.17 -25.93
C VAL A 290 4.06 29.80 -27.10
N LYS A 291 4.51 30.20 -28.32
CA LYS A 291 3.76 30.03 -29.54
C LYS A 291 4.58 29.24 -30.55
N ASN A 292 3.96 28.36 -31.31
CA ASN A 292 4.61 27.69 -32.43
C ASN A 292 3.72 27.63 -33.67
N ASN A 293 4.32 27.52 -34.83
CA ASN A 293 3.62 27.22 -36.09
C ASN A 293 3.13 25.77 -36.07
N LEU A 294 1.95 25.49 -36.66
CA LEU A 294 1.37 24.17 -36.76
C LEU A 294 1.81 23.42 -38.00
N GLN A 295 2.38 22.24 -37.80
CA GLN A 295 2.76 21.28 -38.84
C GLN A 295 2.41 19.88 -38.40
N PRO A 296 1.11 19.53 -38.27
CA PRO A 296 0.65 18.36 -37.56
C PRO A 296 1.32 17.07 -38.05
N ARG A 297 1.87 16.30 -37.11
CA ARG A 297 2.39 14.98 -37.38
C ARG A 297 1.26 13.96 -37.19
N LYS A 298 1.09 13.04 -38.16
CA LYS A 298 0.20 11.88 -37.93
C LYS A 298 0.77 11.02 -36.83
N LEU A 299 0.21 11.18 -35.61
CA LEU A 299 0.58 10.34 -34.46
C LEU A 299 -0.14 9.00 -34.59
N THR A 300 0.63 7.93 -34.46
CA THR A 300 0.11 6.55 -34.45
C THR A 300 -0.52 6.16 -33.09
N GLU A 301 -0.26 6.95 -32.06
CA GLU A 301 -0.80 6.73 -30.70
C GLU A 301 -1.55 7.97 -30.21
N ALA A 302 -2.64 7.76 -29.47
CA ALA A 302 -3.40 8.83 -28.84
C ALA A 302 -2.47 9.63 -27.90
N SER A 303 -2.27 10.91 -28.24
CA SER A 303 -1.49 11.83 -27.40
C SER A 303 -2.11 11.90 -26.00
N THR A 304 -1.37 11.44 -25.00
CA THR A 304 -1.73 11.67 -23.60
C THR A 304 -1.49 13.15 -23.31
N LYS A 305 -2.48 14.00 -23.39
CA LYS A 305 -2.43 15.44 -23.07
C LYS A 305 -1.97 15.76 -21.63
N ILE A 306 -1.23 14.83 -21.01
CA ILE A 306 -0.83 14.83 -19.60
C ILE A 306 0.10 16.00 -19.27
N GLY A 307 1.07 16.34 -20.13
CA GLY A 307 2.02 17.41 -19.83
C GLY A 307 1.36 18.76 -19.66
N LEU A 308 0.49 19.14 -20.59
CA LEU A 308 -0.23 20.41 -20.57
C LEU A 308 -1.26 20.48 -19.44
N GLN A 309 -1.94 19.35 -19.17
CA GLN A 309 -2.85 19.23 -18.01
C GLN A 309 -2.10 19.37 -16.69
N ASN A 310 -0.89 18.84 -16.58
CA ASN A 310 -0.07 18.97 -15.39
C ASN A 310 0.35 20.42 -15.12
N ILE A 311 0.79 21.14 -16.16
CA ILE A 311 1.10 22.58 -16.04
C ILE A 311 -0.14 23.34 -15.56
N ARG A 312 -1.28 23.14 -16.21
CA ARG A 312 -2.54 23.81 -15.88
C ARG A 312 -2.96 23.55 -14.44
N LYS A 313 -2.93 22.29 -14.00
CA LYS A 313 -3.27 21.91 -12.64
C LYS A 313 -2.32 22.53 -11.60
N ARG A 314 -1.02 22.62 -11.91
CA ARG A 314 -0.05 23.26 -11.01
C ARG A 314 -0.31 24.75 -10.86
N TYR A 315 -0.58 25.47 -11.96
CA TYR A 315 -0.92 26.90 -11.89
C TYR A 315 -2.23 27.15 -11.13
N GLU A 316 -3.26 26.33 -11.38
CA GLU A 316 -4.53 26.38 -10.63
C GLU A 316 -4.33 26.23 -9.12
N LEU A 317 -3.51 25.23 -8.68
CA LEU A 317 -3.24 24.97 -7.28
C LEU A 317 -2.39 26.06 -6.59
N ILE A 318 -1.42 26.64 -7.31
CA ILE A 318 -0.46 27.60 -6.74
C ILE A 318 -1.00 29.03 -6.74
N SER A 319 -1.64 29.45 -7.83
CA SER A 319 -2.00 30.87 -8.04
C SER A 319 -3.48 31.12 -8.26
N GLY A 320 -4.28 30.08 -8.50
CA GLY A 320 -5.67 30.24 -8.93
C GLY A 320 -5.83 30.91 -10.30
N ARG A 321 -4.74 31.16 -11.05
CA ARG A 321 -4.76 31.75 -12.39
C ARG A 321 -4.77 30.66 -13.45
N ASP A 322 -5.56 30.82 -14.48
CA ASP A 322 -5.68 29.86 -15.58
C ASP A 322 -4.54 30.00 -16.61
N VAL A 323 -4.09 28.85 -17.11
CA VAL A 323 -3.26 28.76 -18.32
C VAL A 323 -4.17 28.80 -19.55
N ILE A 324 -3.97 29.80 -20.40
CA ILE A 324 -4.77 29.98 -21.61
C ILE A 324 -4.12 29.26 -22.78
N ILE A 325 -4.90 28.49 -23.51
CA ILE A 325 -4.45 27.73 -24.67
C ILE A 325 -5.27 28.21 -25.90
N THR A 326 -4.61 28.66 -26.92
CA THR A 326 -5.21 29.08 -28.17
C THR A 326 -4.66 28.23 -29.30
N GLU A 327 -5.54 27.61 -30.08
CA GLU A 327 -5.19 26.82 -31.24
C GLU A 327 -5.99 27.33 -32.46
N THR A 328 -5.28 27.62 -33.51
CA THR A 328 -5.86 28.01 -34.82
C THR A 328 -5.40 27.03 -35.90
N GLU A 329 -5.70 27.26 -37.15
CA GLU A 329 -5.20 26.40 -38.23
C GLU A 329 -3.68 26.53 -38.47
N GLU A 330 -3.07 27.65 -38.05
CA GLU A 330 -1.67 27.96 -38.35
C GLU A 330 -0.76 27.93 -37.10
N ILE A 331 -1.31 28.21 -35.94
CA ILE A 331 -0.52 28.37 -34.72
C ILE A 331 -1.13 27.65 -33.50
N PHE A 332 -0.25 27.20 -32.60
CA PHE A 332 -0.59 26.78 -31.25
C PHE A 332 0.12 27.70 -30.26
N GLU A 333 -0.63 28.25 -29.33
CA GLU A 333 -0.14 29.21 -28.34
C GLU A 333 -0.58 28.85 -26.94
N VAL A 334 0.34 28.93 -25.99
CA VAL A 334 0.07 28.75 -24.57
C VAL A 334 0.56 29.97 -23.80
N SER A 335 -0.34 30.56 -23.04
CA SER A 335 -0.07 31.72 -22.19
C SER A 335 -0.02 31.29 -20.72
N LEU A 336 1.15 31.46 -20.08
CA LEU A 336 1.42 31.13 -18.70
C LEU A 336 1.39 32.41 -17.85
N PRO A 337 0.65 32.47 -16.73
CA PRO A 337 0.73 33.60 -15.81
C PRO A 337 2.14 33.71 -15.21
N LEU A 338 2.72 34.91 -15.23
CA LEU A 338 3.90 35.25 -14.44
C LEU A 338 3.44 35.63 -13.03
N LEU A 339 4.13 35.12 -12.02
CA LEU A 339 3.75 35.28 -10.63
C LEU A 339 4.79 36.15 -9.89
N GLN A 340 4.32 37.17 -9.19
CA GLN A 340 5.16 37.99 -8.32
C GLN A 340 4.99 37.48 -6.89
N LEU A 341 6.07 37.05 -6.27
CA LEU A 341 6.08 36.71 -4.85
C LEU A 341 6.26 38.01 -4.05
N ASN A 342 5.26 38.38 -3.24
CA ASN A 342 5.29 39.52 -2.34
C ASN A 342 6.23 39.24 -1.17
#